data_f60f5f9fd7ed0dc3095070f0a604a8b3
#
_entry.id   f60f5f9fd7ed0dc3095070f0a604a8b3
#
_cell.length_a   1.000
_cell.length_b   1.000
_cell.length_c   1.000
_cell.angle_alpha   90.00
_cell.angle_beta   90.00
_cell.angle_gamma   90.00
#
_symmetry.space_group_name_H-M   'P 1'
#
loop_
_entity.id
_entity.type
_entity.pdbx_description
1 polymer ?
#
loop_
_entity_poly.entity_id
_entity_poly.type
_entity_poly.pdbx_seq_one_letter_code
_entity_poly.pdbx_strand_id
1 'polypeptide(L)'
;MSVILPEKVLKEVEKVSRSEGTLPEEIINRAVIEFLKLNDPETKAEIHENLSKKYMKDAEEFMKKGDYVQASEKAWGAASQMLKAEAARRGVELRSHSALHRFVITIARERGDEEIRRLWQSAGMLHQNFYENWLPKEMVVENIKDVKDFIKRLKEGR
;
A
#
# COMPACT_ATOMS: atom_id res chain seq x y z
N MET A 1 -22.41 -5.52 -2.38
CA MET A 1 -22.23 -6.95 -2.04
C MET A 1 -21.10 -7.08 -1.04
N SER A 2 -21.28 -7.84 0.01
CA SER A 2 -20.20 -8.17 0.93
C SER A 2 -19.80 -9.64 0.73
N VAL A 3 -18.52 -9.93 0.96
CA VAL A 3 -17.98 -11.29 0.82
C VAL A 3 -17.71 -11.85 2.21
N ILE A 4 -18.25 -13.03 2.48
CA ILE A 4 -18.05 -13.70 3.76
C ILE A 4 -17.16 -14.90 3.53
N LEU A 5 -16.05 -14.97 4.28
CA LEU A 5 -15.13 -16.09 4.23
C LEU A 5 -15.25 -16.95 5.50
N PRO A 6 -15.23 -18.27 5.36
CA PRO A 6 -15.14 -19.14 6.54
C PRO A 6 -13.87 -18.81 7.35
N GLU A 7 -13.95 -18.99 8.66
CA GLU A 7 -12.83 -18.68 9.56
C GLU A 7 -11.53 -19.37 9.14
N LYS A 8 -11.59 -20.63 8.76
CA LYS A 8 -10.41 -21.37 8.30
C LYS A 8 -9.76 -20.72 7.08
N VAL A 9 -10.56 -20.29 6.11
CA VAL A 9 -10.06 -19.60 4.90
C VAL A 9 -9.44 -18.27 5.28
N LEU A 10 -10.11 -17.51 6.13
CA LEU A 10 -9.60 -16.20 6.56
C LEU A 10 -8.25 -16.33 7.28
N LYS A 11 -8.10 -17.32 8.17
CA LYS A 11 -6.84 -17.58 8.86
C LYS A 11 -5.69 -17.91 7.90
N GLU A 12 -5.96 -18.71 6.88
CA GLU A 12 -4.94 -19.04 5.87
C GLU A 12 -4.58 -17.81 5.03
N VAL A 13 -5.56 -16.99 4.66
CA VAL A 13 -5.31 -15.72 3.95
C VAL A 13 -4.44 -14.78 4.79
N GLU A 14 -4.76 -14.62 6.07
CA GLU A 14 -3.98 -13.79 6.99
C GLU A 14 -2.54 -14.28 7.15
N LYS A 15 -2.35 -15.58 7.19
CA LYS A 15 -1.02 -16.19 7.27
C LYS A 15 -0.17 -15.86 6.05
N VAL A 16 -0.72 -16.00 4.85
CA VAL A 16 -0.04 -15.65 3.61
C VAL A 16 0.26 -14.15 3.56
N SER A 17 -0.71 -13.32 3.93
CA SER A 17 -0.53 -11.87 3.92
C SER A 17 0.61 -11.43 4.84
N ARG A 18 0.72 -12.01 6.03
CA ARG A 18 1.84 -11.72 6.93
C ARG A 18 3.18 -12.16 6.34
N SER A 19 3.23 -13.33 5.72
CA SER A 19 4.46 -13.85 5.14
C SER A 19 4.94 -13.00 3.95
N GLU A 20 4.04 -12.42 3.18
CA GLU A 20 4.36 -11.56 2.02
C GLU A 20 4.46 -10.06 2.38
N GLY A 21 4.17 -9.69 3.61
CA GLY A 21 4.18 -8.27 4.02
C GLY A 21 3.08 -7.45 3.35
N THR A 22 1.94 -8.06 3.11
CA THR A 22 0.80 -7.40 2.47
C THR A 22 -0.49 -7.55 3.30
N LEU A 23 -1.62 -7.17 2.74
CA LEU A 23 -2.91 -7.17 3.42
C LEU A 23 -3.80 -8.32 2.93
N PRO A 24 -4.69 -8.83 3.79
CA PRO A 24 -5.58 -9.95 3.40
C PRO A 24 -6.38 -9.68 2.13
N GLU A 25 -6.86 -8.45 1.95
CA GLU A 25 -7.64 -8.07 0.78
C GLU A 25 -6.86 -8.23 -0.52
N GLU A 26 -5.55 -7.97 -0.51
CA GLU A 26 -4.71 -8.18 -1.68
C GLU A 26 -4.61 -9.65 -2.06
N ILE A 27 -4.44 -10.53 -1.07
CA ILE A 27 -4.39 -11.98 -1.29
C ILE A 27 -5.71 -12.49 -1.87
N ILE A 28 -6.83 -12.03 -1.33
CA ILE A 28 -8.16 -12.41 -1.80
C ILE A 28 -8.37 -11.97 -3.24
N ASN A 29 -8.07 -10.71 -3.56
CA ASN A 29 -8.20 -10.20 -4.92
C ASN A 29 -7.32 -10.96 -5.91
N ARG A 30 -6.08 -11.25 -5.52
CA ARG A 30 -5.16 -12.03 -6.37
C ARG A 30 -5.72 -13.40 -6.68
N ALA A 31 -6.24 -14.09 -5.68
CA ALA A 31 -6.85 -15.41 -5.85
C ALA A 31 -8.05 -15.37 -6.80
N VAL A 32 -8.90 -14.37 -6.64
CA VAL A 32 -10.10 -14.20 -7.49
C VAL A 32 -9.72 -13.94 -8.94
N ILE A 33 -8.80 -13.01 -9.21
CA ILE A 33 -8.39 -12.70 -10.59
C ILE A 33 -7.67 -13.86 -11.25
N GLU A 34 -6.88 -14.63 -10.50
CA GLU A 34 -6.24 -15.83 -11.02
C GLU A 34 -7.27 -16.90 -11.39
N PHE A 35 -8.24 -17.14 -10.50
CA PHE A 35 -9.32 -18.10 -10.75
C PHE A 35 -10.14 -17.72 -11.99
N LEU A 36 -10.46 -16.45 -12.14
CA LEU A 36 -11.25 -15.93 -13.26
C LEU A 36 -10.43 -15.66 -14.52
N LYS A 37 -9.13 -15.86 -14.47
CA LYS A 37 -8.19 -15.60 -15.59
C LYS A 37 -8.21 -14.14 -16.05
N LEU A 38 -8.32 -13.22 -15.10
CA LEU A 38 -8.33 -11.78 -15.34
C LEU A 38 -6.99 -11.16 -14.95
N ASN A 39 -5.89 -11.75 -15.40
CA ASN A 39 -4.52 -11.39 -14.97
C ASN A 39 -3.89 -10.29 -15.81
N ASP A 40 -4.65 -9.55 -16.59
CA ASP A 40 -4.09 -8.48 -17.40
C ASP A 40 -3.52 -7.36 -16.51
N PRO A 41 -2.47 -6.68 -16.96
CA PRO A 41 -1.82 -5.63 -16.16
C PRO A 41 -2.76 -4.52 -15.70
N GLU A 42 -3.71 -4.12 -16.53
CA GLU A 42 -4.64 -3.04 -16.18
C GLU A 42 -5.60 -3.43 -15.06
N THR A 43 -6.16 -4.64 -15.09
CA THR A 43 -7.03 -5.14 -14.01
C THR A 43 -6.27 -5.23 -12.69
N LYS A 44 -5.04 -5.74 -12.71
CA LYS A 44 -4.19 -5.80 -11.52
C LYS A 44 -3.90 -4.41 -10.96
N ALA A 45 -3.56 -3.47 -11.83
CA ALA A 45 -3.29 -2.08 -11.42
C ALA A 45 -4.53 -1.44 -10.79
N GLU A 46 -5.71 -1.65 -11.37
CA GLU A 46 -6.97 -1.12 -10.86
C GLU A 46 -7.27 -1.64 -9.44
N ILE A 47 -7.03 -2.92 -9.19
CA ILE A 47 -7.20 -3.50 -7.85
C ILE A 47 -6.31 -2.76 -6.83
N HIS A 48 -5.04 -2.58 -7.15
CA HIS A 48 -4.11 -1.89 -6.26
C HIS A 48 -4.48 -0.42 -6.05
N GLU A 49 -4.94 0.27 -7.09
CA GLU A 49 -5.42 1.66 -6.95
C GLU A 49 -6.64 1.76 -6.04
N ASN A 50 -7.59 0.85 -6.19
CA ASN A 50 -8.78 0.82 -5.35
C ASN A 50 -8.42 0.55 -3.89
N LEU A 51 -7.50 -0.37 -3.63
CA LEU A 51 -7.01 -0.62 -2.28
C LEU A 51 -6.27 0.59 -1.71
N SER A 52 -5.47 1.28 -2.51
CA SER A 52 -4.79 2.51 -2.09
C SER A 52 -5.77 3.57 -1.62
N LYS A 53 -6.83 3.81 -2.40
CA LYS A 53 -7.88 4.77 -2.04
C LYS A 53 -8.58 4.39 -0.75
N LYS A 54 -8.94 3.12 -0.61
CA LYS A 54 -9.59 2.61 0.60
C LYS A 54 -8.72 2.82 1.84
N TYR A 55 -7.46 2.44 1.76
CA TYR A 55 -6.54 2.56 2.89
C TYR A 55 -6.26 4.01 3.27
N MET A 56 -6.18 4.92 2.31
CA MET A 56 -6.02 6.34 2.63
C MET A 56 -7.26 6.89 3.34
N LYS A 57 -8.44 6.49 2.89
CA LYS A 57 -9.69 6.85 3.57
C LYS A 57 -9.72 6.32 5.00
N ASP A 58 -9.32 5.06 5.19
CA ASP A 58 -9.25 4.45 6.51
C ASP A 58 -8.23 5.18 7.40
N ALA A 59 -7.08 5.58 6.86
CA ALA A 59 -6.08 6.35 7.59
C ALA A 59 -6.65 7.68 8.10
N GLU A 60 -7.38 8.39 7.26
CA GLU A 60 -8.03 9.66 7.63
C GLU A 60 -9.07 9.46 8.72
N GLU A 61 -9.86 8.40 8.65
CA GLU A 61 -10.86 8.06 9.66
C GLU A 61 -10.21 7.73 11.01
N PHE A 62 -9.12 6.97 11.01
CA PHE A 62 -8.37 6.68 12.23
C PHE A 62 -7.73 7.94 12.83
N MET A 63 -7.22 8.85 12.02
CA MET A 63 -6.71 10.13 12.52
C MET A 63 -7.79 10.94 13.23
N LYS A 64 -8.99 10.99 12.67
CA LYS A 64 -10.14 11.68 13.28
C LYS A 64 -10.51 11.10 14.63
N LYS A 65 -10.32 9.80 14.79
CA LYS A 65 -10.58 9.10 16.06
C LYS A 65 -9.43 9.20 17.06
N GLY A 66 -8.32 9.80 16.65
CA GLY A 66 -7.12 9.87 17.48
C GLY A 66 -6.30 8.59 17.53
N ASP A 67 -6.59 7.62 16.65
CA ASP A 67 -5.84 6.37 16.56
C ASP A 67 -4.72 6.51 15.51
N TYR A 68 -3.64 7.14 15.91
CA TYR A 68 -2.51 7.46 15.02
C TYR A 68 -1.69 6.23 14.66
N VAL A 69 -1.72 5.19 15.48
CA VAL A 69 -1.02 3.92 15.21
C VAL A 69 -1.68 3.20 14.03
N GLN A 70 -3.01 3.05 14.10
CA GLN A 70 -3.76 2.43 12.99
C GLN A 70 -3.71 3.30 11.74
N ALA A 71 -3.81 4.62 11.89
CA ALA A 71 -3.67 5.54 10.76
C ALA A 71 -2.32 5.36 10.05
N SER A 72 -1.25 5.17 10.81
CA SER A 72 0.10 4.95 10.27
C SER A 72 0.15 3.73 9.36
N GLU A 73 -0.39 2.61 9.79
CA GLU A 73 -0.35 1.37 8.98
C GLU A 73 -1.22 1.49 7.74
N LYS A 74 -2.38 2.10 7.85
CA LYS A 74 -3.26 2.32 6.69
C LYS A 74 -2.61 3.23 5.65
N ALA A 75 -1.93 4.28 6.09
CA ALA A 75 -1.21 5.16 5.16
C ALA A 75 -0.04 4.45 4.47
N TRP A 76 0.72 3.64 5.20
CA TRP A 76 1.73 2.75 4.60
C TRP A 76 1.10 1.84 3.55
N GLY A 77 -0.03 1.22 3.88
CA GLY A 77 -0.78 0.37 2.96
C GLY A 77 -1.17 1.11 1.69
N ALA A 78 -1.64 2.35 1.82
CA ALA A 78 -2.03 3.18 0.67
C ALA A 78 -0.84 3.47 -0.24
N ALA A 79 0.31 3.84 0.32
CA ALA A 79 1.54 4.08 -0.45
C ALA A 79 2.02 2.81 -1.17
N SER A 80 2.05 1.70 -0.45
CA SER A 80 2.49 0.41 -0.99
C SER A 80 1.60 -0.07 -2.14
N GLN A 81 0.29 0.06 -1.98
CA GLN A 81 -0.65 -0.34 -3.02
C GLN A 81 -0.53 0.51 -4.28
N MET A 82 -0.32 1.81 -4.16
CA MET A 82 -0.12 2.66 -5.33
C MET A 82 1.17 2.29 -6.07
N LEU A 83 2.22 1.98 -5.33
CA LEU A 83 3.47 1.53 -5.93
C LEU A 83 3.28 0.19 -6.68
N LYS A 84 2.51 -0.72 -6.09
CA LYS A 84 2.17 -1.99 -6.74
C LYS A 84 1.31 -1.79 -7.99
N ALA A 85 0.47 -0.77 -8.03
CA ALA A 85 -0.29 -0.42 -9.23
C ALA A 85 0.64 -0.02 -10.38
N GLU A 86 1.65 0.80 -10.11
CA GLU A 86 2.64 1.17 -11.12
C GLU A 86 3.43 -0.05 -11.61
N ALA A 87 3.83 -0.92 -10.69
CA ALA A 87 4.53 -2.15 -11.05
C ALA A 87 3.65 -3.08 -11.90
N ALA A 88 2.38 -3.21 -11.55
CA ALA A 88 1.43 -4.07 -12.27
C ALA A 88 1.28 -3.65 -13.73
N ARG A 89 1.25 -2.34 -14.01
CA ARG A 89 1.20 -1.84 -15.39
C ARG A 89 2.40 -2.23 -16.22
N ARG A 90 3.51 -2.53 -15.55
CA ARG A 90 4.75 -2.99 -16.20
C ARG A 90 4.89 -4.52 -16.20
N GLY A 91 3.85 -5.24 -15.73
CA GLY A 91 3.88 -6.69 -15.62
C GLY A 91 4.77 -7.19 -14.47
N VAL A 92 5.03 -6.36 -13.47
CA VAL A 92 5.91 -6.68 -12.34
C VAL A 92 5.08 -6.84 -11.08
N GLU A 93 5.37 -7.87 -10.29
CA GLU A 93 4.77 -8.07 -8.97
C GLU A 93 5.81 -7.79 -7.86
N LEU A 94 5.41 -7.00 -6.86
CA LEU A 94 6.26 -6.66 -5.72
C LEU A 94 5.75 -7.41 -4.49
N ARG A 95 6.49 -8.45 -4.09
CA ARG A 95 6.06 -9.37 -3.01
C ARG A 95 6.89 -9.29 -1.74
N SER A 96 7.72 -8.25 -1.58
CA SER A 96 8.52 -8.05 -0.37
C SER A 96 8.80 -6.59 -0.14
N HIS A 97 9.14 -6.22 1.08
CA HIS A 97 9.57 -4.85 1.40
C HIS A 97 10.80 -4.46 0.57
N SER A 98 11.74 -5.37 0.42
CA SER A 98 12.93 -5.14 -0.40
C SER A 98 12.57 -4.82 -1.85
N ALA A 99 11.61 -5.55 -2.43
CA ALA A 99 11.15 -5.30 -3.80
C ALA A 99 10.50 -3.92 -3.92
N LEU A 100 9.70 -3.52 -2.94
CA LEU A 100 9.09 -2.18 -2.89
C LEU A 100 10.15 -1.09 -2.89
N HIS A 101 11.13 -1.20 -2.01
CA HIS A 101 12.19 -0.20 -1.89
C HIS A 101 13.01 -0.06 -3.18
N ARG A 102 13.37 -1.17 -3.81
CA ARG A 102 14.10 -1.15 -5.08
C ARG A 102 13.30 -0.51 -6.20
N PHE A 103 12.00 -0.80 -6.25
CA PHE A 103 11.13 -0.26 -7.29
C PHE A 103 10.97 1.25 -7.16
N VAL A 104 10.88 1.77 -5.94
CA VAL A 104 10.85 3.23 -5.70
C VAL A 104 12.09 3.90 -6.28
N ILE A 105 13.27 3.33 -6.04
CA ILE A 105 14.52 3.87 -6.58
C ILE A 105 14.48 3.88 -8.11
N THR A 106 13.99 2.81 -8.72
CA THR A 106 13.86 2.72 -10.18
C THR A 106 12.96 3.82 -10.72
N ILE A 107 11.77 4.00 -10.15
CA ILE A 107 10.82 5.03 -10.59
C ILE A 107 11.39 6.43 -10.40
N ALA A 108 12.00 6.71 -9.26
CA ALA A 108 12.57 8.02 -8.98
C ALA A 108 13.66 8.39 -10.00
N ARG A 109 14.52 7.44 -10.33
CA ARG A 109 15.58 7.64 -11.33
C ARG A 109 15.03 7.84 -12.73
N GLU A 110 14.09 6.99 -13.14
CA GLU A 110 13.47 7.09 -14.48
C GLU A 110 12.78 8.43 -14.69
N ARG A 111 12.13 8.96 -13.66
CA ARG A 111 11.40 10.21 -13.74
C ARG A 111 12.25 11.44 -13.41
N GLY A 112 13.49 11.24 -12.95
CA GLY A 112 14.33 12.32 -12.48
C GLY A 112 13.72 13.05 -11.30
N ASP A 113 12.94 12.36 -10.45
CA ASP A 113 12.21 12.93 -9.33
C ASP A 113 12.64 12.30 -8.01
N GLU A 114 13.68 12.87 -7.41
CA GLU A 114 14.21 12.41 -6.12
C GLU A 114 13.22 12.57 -4.96
N GLU A 115 12.23 13.42 -5.11
CA GLU A 115 11.21 13.63 -4.09
C GLU A 115 10.39 12.37 -3.87
N ILE A 116 10.18 11.56 -4.91
CA ILE A 116 9.50 10.26 -4.80
C ILE A 116 10.18 9.39 -3.75
N ARG A 117 11.51 9.32 -3.78
CA ARG A 117 12.27 8.53 -2.81
C ARG A 117 12.15 9.07 -1.38
N ARG A 118 12.18 10.39 -1.23
CA ARG A 118 12.06 11.04 0.09
C ARG A 118 10.68 10.81 0.70
N LEU A 119 9.64 10.99 -0.09
CA LEU A 119 8.27 10.78 0.37
C LEU A 119 8.02 9.32 0.75
N TRP A 120 8.64 8.40 0.03
CA TRP A 120 8.57 6.98 0.38
C TRP A 120 9.18 6.69 1.77
N GLN A 121 10.23 7.41 2.15
CA GLN A 121 10.81 7.28 3.49
C GLN A 121 9.81 7.64 4.57
N SER A 122 8.97 8.65 4.36
CA SER A 122 7.89 9.00 5.28
C SER A 122 6.90 7.84 5.43
N ALA A 123 6.56 7.17 4.34
CA ALA A 123 5.70 5.99 4.39
C ALA A 123 6.35 4.87 5.22
N GLY A 124 7.65 4.64 5.06
CA GLY A 124 8.39 3.66 5.84
C GLY A 124 8.41 3.96 7.34
N MET A 125 8.52 5.24 7.70
CA MET A 125 8.45 5.66 9.10
C MET A 125 7.09 5.35 9.72
N LEU A 126 6.01 5.54 8.95
CA LEU A 126 4.67 5.19 9.41
C LEU A 126 4.52 3.68 9.64
N HIS A 127 5.09 2.87 8.76
CA HIS A 127 5.08 1.42 8.92
C HIS A 127 5.79 1.00 10.21
N GLN A 128 6.95 1.57 10.49
CA GLN A 128 7.66 1.32 11.74
C GLN A 128 6.83 1.78 12.95
N ASN A 129 6.17 2.91 12.86
CA ASN A 129 5.35 3.45 13.95
C ASN A 129 4.20 2.51 14.33
N PHE A 130 3.67 1.76 13.39
CA PHE A 130 2.64 0.78 13.69
C PHE A 130 3.11 -0.24 14.73
N TYR A 131 4.35 -0.68 14.63
CA TYR A 131 4.93 -1.65 15.56
C TYR A 131 5.50 -1.02 16.83
N GLU A 132 6.15 0.15 16.71
CA GLU A 132 6.88 0.79 17.80
C GLU A 132 6.04 1.78 18.61
N ASN A 133 5.00 2.36 18.01
CA ASN A 133 4.14 3.37 18.63
C ASN A 133 4.95 4.49 19.28
N TRP A 134 5.86 5.10 18.55
CA TRP A 134 6.81 6.07 19.09
C TRP A 134 6.81 7.44 18.42
N LEU A 135 6.15 7.59 17.27
CA LEU A 135 6.08 8.90 16.60
C LEU A 135 5.09 9.83 17.32
N PRO A 136 5.47 11.09 17.55
CA PRO A 136 4.50 12.11 17.95
C PRO A 136 3.38 12.22 16.92
N LYS A 137 2.17 12.51 17.37
CA LYS A 137 1.01 12.63 16.48
C LYS A 137 1.21 13.64 15.36
N GLU A 138 1.92 14.72 15.63
CA GLU A 138 2.24 15.76 14.64
C GLU A 138 3.08 15.18 13.49
N MET A 139 4.02 14.30 13.79
CA MET A 139 4.81 13.63 12.77
C MET A 139 3.99 12.65 11.95
N VAL A 140 3.07 11.93 12.61
CA VAL A 140 2.16 11.03 11.88
C VAL A 140 1.32 11.82 10.87
N VAL A 141 0.75 12.94 11.30
CA VAL A 141 -0.05 13.81 10.41
C VAL A 141 0.77 14.30 9.23
N GLU A 142 1.98 14.80 9.47
CA GLU A 142 2.84 15.30 8.39
C GLU A 142 3.30 14.17 7.45
N ASN A 143 3.65 13.02 8.00
CA ASN A 143 4.05 11.88 7.18
C ASN A 143 2.89 11.34 6.32
N ILE A 144 1.65 11.42 6.81
CA ILE A 144 0.47 11.05 6.00
C ILE A 144 0.26 12.05 4.85
N LYS A 145 0.52 13.34 5.07
CA LYS A 145 0.53 14.32 3.97
C LYS A 145 1.58 13.96 2.92
N ASP A 146 2.76 13.55 3.36
CA ASP A 146 3.82 13.09 2.46
C ASP A 146 3.37 11.88 1.63
N VAL A 147 2.66 10.94 2.25
CA VAL A 147 2.11 9.79 1.53
C VAL A 147 1.10 10.23 0.46
N LYS A 148 0.24 11.19 0.77
CA LYS A 148 -0.69 11.74 -0.23
C LYS A 148 0.06 12.36 -1.40
N ASP A 149 1.13 13.09 -1.14
CA ASP A 149 1.96 13.68 -2.19
C ASP A 149 2.68 12.60 -3.01
N PHE A 150 3.19 11.58 -2.36
CA PHE A 150 3.79 10.42 -3.01
C PHE A 150 2.83 9.78 -4.02
N ILE A 151 1.60 9.50 -3.59
CA ILE A 151 0.57 8.90 -4.43
C ILE A 151 0.25 9.80 -5.62
N LYS A 152 0.10 11.10 -5.38
CA LYS A 152 -0.16 12.09 -6.43
C LYS A 152 0.95 12.11 -7.47
N ARG A 153 2.22 12.13 -7.03
CA ARG A 153 3.38 12.13 -7.94
C ARG A 153 3.45 10.87 -8.78
N LEU A 154 3.14 9.71 -8.20
CA LEU A 154 3.09 8.47 -8.98
C LEU A 154 2.06 8.54 -10.08
N LYS A 155 0.89 9.08 -9.80
CA LYS A 155 -0.19 9.23 -10.79
C LYS A 155 0.14 10.23 -11.89
N GLU A 156 0.71 11.39 -11.53
CA GLU A 156 1.01 12.47 -12.47
C GLU A 156 2.14 12.12 -13.44
N GLY A 157 3.01 11.21 -13.08
CA GLY A 157 4.13 10.80 -13.91
C GLY A 157 3.81 9.77 -14.99
N ARG A 158 2.56 9.44 -15.17
CA ARG A 158 2.11 8.45 -16.15
C ARG A 158 2.06 8.99 -17.57
#